data_a06e42e4e8aebdc05e138787f1415a16
#
_entry.id   a06e42e4e8aebdc05e138787f1415a16
#
_cell.length_a   1.000
_cell.length_b   1.000
_cell.length_c   1.000
_cell.angle_alpha   90.00
_cell.angle_beta   90.00
_cell.angle_gamma   90.00
#
_symmetry.space_group_name_H-M   'P 1'
#
loop_
_entity.id
_entity.type
_entity.pdbx_description
1 polymer ?
#
loop_
_entity_poly.entity_id
_entity_poly.type
_entity_poly.pdbx_seq_one_letter_code
_entity_poly.pdbx_strand_id
1 'polypeptide(L)'
;MNASNTSLSYKDAGVDIDAGEALVSRIKSVAKATTRPEVVGGLGGFGALCKIPAGYQSPLLVSGTDGVGTKLKLALDLNRHETIGQDLVAMCVNDLLVCGAEPLFFLDYYATGKLDVDTAEAVIKGIGDGCLLANCALIGGETAEMPGMYQDEDYDLAGFCVGVVEESEVITGKNVQEGDVLIALASSGVHSNGYSLVRKVIEVSQTDVHTATLSNGENLADALMKPTKIYVKAINALQKSLGNTNIHAMAHITGGGLTENLPRVLPQHLSAQIDLSSWQMPAVFAWLQQKGNIAQSEMVRTFNCGVGYVIVVSQKHAQHTVDFLSQNGETAWQIGHIVARKHDAVVYQA
;
A
#
# COMPACT_ATOMS: atom_id res chain seq x y z
N MET A 1 50.04 0.53 30.64
CA MET A 1 49.53 0.67 29.27
C MET A 1 48.61 1.89 29.27
N ASN A 2 49.06 2.99 28.68
CA ASN A 2 48.26 4.23 28.63
C ASN A 2 47.07 3.97 27.70
N ALA A 3 45.85 3.94 28.25
CA ALA A 3 44.65 4.07 27.44
C ALA A 3 44.77 5.42 26.71
N SER A 4 44.84 5.40 25.41
CA SER A 4 44.81 6.60 24.58
C SER A 4 43.51 7.34 24.91
N ASN A 5 43.64 8.56 25.44
CA ASN A 5 42.52 9.43 25.82
C ASN A 5 41.94 10.05 24.52
N THR A 6 41.47 9.19 23.58
CA THR A 6 40.84 9.63 22.36
C THR A 6 39.44 10.10 22.72
N SER A 7 39.10 11.34 22.40
CA SER A 7 37.77 11.90 22.60
C SER A 7 36.81 11.09 21.71
N LEU A 8 35.78 10.50 22.32
CA LEU A 8 34.73 9.81 21.60
C LEU A 8 33.83 10.79 20.85
N SER A 9 33.46 10.43 19.64
CA SER A 9 32.48 11.13 18.80
C SER A 9 31.19 10.30 18.67
N TYR A 10 30.11 10.90 18.15
CA TYR A 10 28.87 10.19 17.88
C TYR A 10 29.07 9.15 16.76
N LYS A 11 30.00 9.42 15.82
CA LYS A 11 30.42 8.48 14.79
C LYS A 11 31.08 7.22 15.35
N ASP A 12 31.84 7.34 16.42
CA ASP A 12 32.43 6.20 17.13
C ASP A 12 31.36 5.33 17.84
N ALA A 13 30.18 5.91 18.08
CA ALA A 13 29.00 5.21 18.60
C ALA A 13 28.10 4.62 17.48
N GLY A 14 28.49 4.78 16.21
CA GLY A 14 27.79 4.22 15.05
C GLY A 14 26.74 5.13 14.41
N VAL A 15 26.69 6.44 14.76
CA VAL A 15 25.78 7.42 14.17
C VAL A 15 26.57 8.47 13.39
N ASP A 16 26.30 8.57 12.07
CA ASP A 16 27.00 9.50 11.17
C ASP A 16 26.11 10.70 10.78
N ILE A 17 26.24 11.81 11.51
CA ILE A 17 25.47 13.05 11.27
C ILE A 17 25.70 13.58 9.83
N ASP A 18 26.93 13.49 9.32
CA ASP A 18 27.27 14.00 7.97
C ASP A 18 26.53 13.18 6.89
N ALA A 19 26.37 11.87 7.10
CA ALA A 19 25.59 11.01 6.20
C ALA A 19 24.10 11.40 6.20
N GLY A 20 23.53 11.68 7.37
CA GLY A 20 22.16 12.19 7.51
C GLY A 20 21.95 13.52 6.77
N GLU A 21 22.88 14.49 6.93
CA GLU A 21 22.82 15.78 6.23
C GLU A 21 22.96 15.62 4.72
N ALA A 22 23.82 14.71 4.27
CA ALA A 22 23.99 14.38 2.85
C ALA A 22 22.69 13.82 2.26
N LEU A 23 22.03 12.88 2.95
CA LEU A 23 20.73 12.33 2.54
C LEU A 23 19.68 13.44 2.41
N VAL A 24 19.49 14.26 3.46
CA VAL A 24 18.52 15.36 3.44
C VAL A 24 18.77 16.30 2.25
N SER A 25 20.04 16.59 1.93
CA SER A 25 20.37 17.42 0.78
C SER A 25 19.93 16.79 -0.54
N ARG A 26 20.11 15.47 -0.72
CA ARG A 26 19.75 14.73 -1.94
C ARG A 26 18.25 14.63 -2.16
N ILE A 27 17.46 14.48 -1.09
CA ILE A 27 16.01 14.25 -1.18
C ILE A 27 15.15 15.53 -1.27
N LYS A 28 15.73 16.72 -1.08
CA LYS A 28 15.01 18.00 -1.18
C LYS A 28 14.25 18.18 -2.50
N SER A 29 14.84 17.75 -3.61
CA SER A 29 14.21 17.83 -4.93
C SER A 29 13.04 16.87 -5.05
N VAL A 30 13.10 15.70 -4.42
CA VAL A 30 12.04 14.68 -4.38
C VAL A 30 10.81 15.25 -3.68
N ALA A 31 10.97 15.74 -2.46
CA ALA A 31 9.88 16.35 -1.71
C ALA A 31 9.28 17.56 -2.44
N LYS A 32 10.14 18.43 -3.03
CA LYS A 32 9.68 19.58 -3.81
C LYS A 32 8.82 19.17 -5.01
N ALA A 33 9.12 18.08 -5.68
CA ALA A 33 8.36 17.60 -6.84
C ALA A 33 6.93 17.19 -6.47
N THR A 34 6.69 16.76 -5.22
CA THR A 34 5.38 16.34 -4.72
C THR A 34 4.54 17.48 -4.15
N THR A 35 5.07 18.72 -4.11
CA THR A 35 4.43 19.87 -3.44
C THR A 35 3.03 20.12 -3.97
N ARG A 36 2.07 20.28 -3.07
CA ARG A 36 0.67 20.69 -3.33
C ARG A 36 0.47 22.17 -2.92
N PRO A 37 -0.58 22.85 -3.46
CA PRO A 37 -0.89 24.24 -3.10
C PRO A 37 -1.18 24.45 -1.61
N GLU A 38 -1.62 23.41 -0.91
CA GLU A 38 -1.94 23.44 0.51
C GLU A 38 -0.71 23.44 1.42
N VAL A 39 0.46 23.01 0.91
CA VAL A 39 1.70 22.94 1.70
C VAL A 39 2.25 24.33 1.94
N VAL A 40 2.54 24.65 3.20
CA VAL A 40 3.10 25.94 3.63
C VAL A 40 4.52 25.72 4.17
N GLY A 41 5.51 26.14 3.40
CA GLY A 41 6.93 25.96 3.77
C GLY A 41 7.62 24.84 2.99
N GLY A 42 8.70 24.27 3.53
CA GLY A 42 9.49 23.21 2.93
C GLY A 42 10.14 22.32 3.99
N LEU A 43 10.95 21.35 3.57
CA LEU A 43 11.69 20.46 4.47
C LEU A 43 12.70 21.24 5.34
N GLY A 44 12.93 20.79 6.58
CA GLY A 44 13.98 21.27 7.47
C GLY A 44 13.50 22.04 8.70
N GLY A 45 12.17 22.18 8.88
CA GLY A 45 11.58 22.67 10.15
C GLY A 45 11.26 21.50 11.10
N PHE A 46 10.97 21.80 12.37
CA PHE A 46 10.52 20.79 13.34
C PHE A 46 9.15 20.20 13.01
N GLY A 47 8.35 20.89 12.20
CA GLY A 47 7.04 20.43 11.77
C GLY A 47 6.68 20.98 10.39
N ALA A 48 5.86 20.25 9.68
CA ALA A 48 5.33 20.65 8.38
C ALA A 48 3.94 21.26 8.54
N LEU A 49 3.61 22.25 7.71
CA LEU A 49 2.34 22.93 7.72
C LEU A 49 1.58 22.65 6.43
N CYS A 50 0.33 22.22 6.55
CA CYS A 50 -0.58 22.01 5.44
C CYS A 50 -1.93 22.67 5.73
N LYS A 51 -2.45 23.42 4.76
CA LYS A 51 -3.79 23.99 4.84
C LYS A 51 -4.82 22.92 4.51
N ILE A 52 -5.99 22.99 5.10
CA ILE A 52 -7.16 22.27 4.60
C ILE A 52 -7.55 22.90 3.25
N PRO A 53 -7.76 22.11 2.18
CA PRO A 53 -8.17 22.64 0.87
C PRO A 53 -9.47 23.43 0.98
N ALA A 54 -9.63 24.44 0.12
CA ALA A 54 -10.88 25.18 0.03
C ALA A 54 -11.99 24.31 -0.58
N GLY A 55 -13.25 24.62 -0.23
CA GLY A 55 -14.43 23.96 -0.80
C GLY A 55 -15.13 22.97 0.14
N TYR A 56 -14.49 22.55 1.20
CA TYR A 56 -15.11 21.76 2.26
C TYR A 56 -15.94 22.66 3.20
N GLN A 57 -17.10 22.17 3.64
CA GLN A 57 -17.95 22.85 4.62
C GLN A 57 -17.70 22.31 6.05
N SER A 58 -17.62 21.01 6.18
CA SER A 58 -17.32 20.28 7.41
C SER A 58 -16.23 19.24 7.16
N PRO A 59 -14.97 19.67 6.94
CA PRO A 59 -13.89 18.75 6.62
C PRO A 59 -13.50 17.85 7.80
N LEU A 60 -13.44 16.56 7.57
CA LEU A 60 -12.83 15.60 8.48
C LEU A 60 -11.44 15.22 7.98
N LEU A 61 -10.47 15.17 8.88
CA LEU A 61 -9.15 14.61 8.60
C LEU A 61 -9.20 13.09 8.81
N VAL A 62 -8.69 12.36 7.83
CA VAL A 62 -8.50 10.91 7.90
C VAL A 62 -7.01 10.63 7.94
N SER A 63 -6.55 9.85 8.90
CA SER A 63 -5.15 9.50 9.05
C SER A 63 -4.97 7.99 9.07
N GLY A 64 -3.87 7.52 8.48
CA GLY A 64 -3.46 6.14 8.47
C GLY A 64 -1.95 6.02 8.63
N THR A 65 -1.49 4.92 9.18
CA THR A 65 -0.09 4.55 9.28
C THR A 65 0.06 3.08 8.90
N ASP A 66 1.10 2.77 8.15
CA ASP A 66 1.44 1.41 7.78
C ASP A 66 2.94 1.29 7.49
N GLY A 67 3.42 0.07 7.35
CA GLY A 67 4.77 -0.27 6.93
C GLY A 67 4.77 -1.05 5.61
N VAL A 68 5.95 -1.51 5.20
CA VAL A 68 6.10 -2.42 4.04
C VAL A 68 6.11 -3.89 4.48
N GLY A 69 6.54 -4.14 5.71
CA GLY A 69 6.64 -5.48 6.27
C GLY A 69 7.78 -6.30 5.66
N THR A 70 7.65 -7.62 5.69
CA THR A 70 8.75 -8.54 5.35
C THR A 70 9.13 -8.61 3.87
N LYS A 71 8.47 -7.85 2.99
CA LYS A 71 8.95 -7.56 1.62
C LYS A 71 10.30 -6.87 1.65
N LEU A 72 10.57 -6.03 2.68
CA LEU A 72 11.86 -5.37 2.90
C LEU A 72 13.02 -6.38 2.93
N LYS A 73 12.83 -7.54 3.58
CA LYS A 73 13.90 -8.55 3.62
C LYS A 73 14.21 -9.11 2.24
N LEU A 74 13.19 -9.29 1.40
CA LEU A 74 13.41 -9.71 0.01
C LEU A 74 14.09 -8.59 -0.80
N ALA A 75 13.75 -7.32 -0.56
CA ALA A 75 14.40 -6.18 -1.19
C ALA A 75 15.89 -6.11 -0.86
N LEU A 76 16.24 -6.31 0.42
CA LEU A 76 17.62 -6.41 0.89
C LEU A 76 18.37 -7.58 0.23
N ASP A 77 17.78 -8.78 0.27
CA ASP A 77 18.40 -10.00 -0.31
C ASP A 77 18.63 -9.85 -1.83
N LEU A 78 17.77 -9.11 -2.54
CA LEU A 78 17.86 -8.86 -3.99
C LEU A 78 18.59 -7.57 -4.35
N ASN A 79 18.94 -6.73 -3.37
CA ASN A 79 19.46 -5.37 -3.57
C ASN A 79 18.57 -4.53 -4.51
N ARG A 80 17.24 -4.50 -4.22
CA ARG A 80 16.22 -3.79 -5.02
C ARG A 80 15.40 -2.87 -4.13
N HIS A 81 15.74 -1.60 -4.11
CA HIS A 81 15.19 -0.61 -3.16
C HIS A 81 14.28 0.43 -3.82
N GLU A 82 14.35 0.59 -5.15
CA GLU A 82 13.77 1.70 -5.90
C GLU A 82 12.25 1.79 -5.79
N THR A 83 11.55 0.63 -5.66
CA THR A 83 10.09 0.58 -5.63
C THR A 83 9.49 0.44 -4.23
N ILE A 84 10.33 0.19 -3.23
CA ILE A 84 9.88 -0.07 -1.84
C ILE A 84 9.17 1.15 -1.24
N GLY A 85 9.65 2.36 -1.55
CA GLY A 85 8.99 3.58 -1.12
C GLY A 85 7.59 3.74 -1.69
N GLN A 86 7.34 3.30 -2.93
CA GLN A 86 5.99 3.27 -3.51
C GLN A 86 5.08 2.28 -2.77
N ASP A 87 5.61 1.12 -2.35
CA ASP A 87 4.85 0.18 -1.50
C ASP A 87 4.38 0.87 -0.21
N LEU A 88 5.28 1.58 0.48
CA LEU A 88 4.96 2.28 1.72
C LEU A 88 3.83 3.29 1.53
N VAL A 89 3.93 4.15 0.51
CA VAL A 89 2.89 5.14 0.21
C VAL A 89 1.58 4.47 -0.13
N ALA A 90 1.60 3.43 -0.98
CA ALA A 90 0.40 2.73 -1.42
C ALA A 90 -0.38 2.10 -0.26
N MET A 91 0.33 1.49 0.71
CA MET A 91 -0.31 0.88 1.88
C MET A 91 -1.08 1.93 2.70
N CYS A 92 -0.51 3.12 2.88
CA CYS A 92 -1.16 4.19 3.63
C CYS A 92 -2.29 4.87 2.85
N VAL A 93 -2.04 5.30 1.59
CA VAL A 93 -3.02 6.12 0.86
C VAL A 93 -4.23 5.33 0.38
N ASN A 94 -4.06 4.05 0.05
CA ASN A 94 -5.19 3.21 -0.34
C ASN A 94 -6.15 2.95 0.83
N ASP A 95 -5.65 2.92 2.07
CA ASP A 95 -6.49 2.79 3.26
C ASP A 95 -7.32 4.06 3.51
N LEU A 96 -6.76 5.26 3.25
CA LEU A 96 -7.52 6.51 3.37
C LEU A 96 -8.69 6.56 2.38
N LEU A 97 -8.49 6.02 1.17
CA LEU A 97 -9.55 5.97 0.15
C LEU A 97 -10.78 5.19 0.59
N VAL A 98 -10.62 4.18 1.46
CA VAL A 98 -11.74 3.35 1.95
C VAL A 98 -12.83 4.22 2.58
N CYS A 99 -12.43 5.30 3.24
CA CYS A 99 -13.36 6.27 3.84
C CYS A 99 -13.84 7.35 2.86
N GLY A 100 -13.39 7.34 1.60
CA GLY A 100 -13.69 8.37 0.61
C GLY A 100 -12.79 9.61 0.69
N ALA A 101 -11.70 9.55 1.46
CA ALA A 101 -10.80 10.69 1.67
C ALA A 101 -9.82 10.88 0.51
N GLU A 102 -9.53 12.14 0.19
CA GLU A 102 -8.43 12.54 -0.68
C GLU A 102 -7.14 12.66 0.15
N PRO A 103 -6.05 11.93 -0.17
CA PRO A 103 -4.76 12.13 0.49
C PRO A 103 -4.23 13.55 0.29
N LEU A 104 -3.73 14.17 1.37
CA LEU A 104 -3.15 15.52 1.34
C LEU A 104 -1.63 15.48 1.45
N PHE A 105 -1.13 14.82 2.50
CA PHE A 105 0.31 14.77 2.75
C PHE A 105 0.74 13.45 3.37
N PHE A 106 2.02 13.18 3.23
CA PHE A 106 2.71 11.98 3.66
C PHE A 106 3.95 12.35 4.47
N LEU A 107 4.24 11.53 5.47
CA LEU A 107 5.46 11.55 6.28
C LEU A 107 6.01 10.13 6.32
N ASP A 108 7.33 9.98 6.30
CA ASP A 108 8.00 8.69 6.43
C ASP A 108 8.89 8.64 7.68
N TYR A 109 9.14 7.43 8.13
CA TYR A 109 10.16 7.12 9.14
C TYR A 109 11.03 6.00 8.58
N TYR A 110 12.29 6.32 8.34
CA TYR A 110 13.31 5.38 7.89
C TYR A 110 14.25 5.06 9.06
N ALA A 111 14.25 3.82 9.53
CA ALA A 111 15.09 3.35 10.62
C ALA A 111 16.08 2.30 10.13
N THR A 112 17.36 2.41 10.50
CA THR A 112 18.41 1.48 10.07
C THR A 112 19.46 1.28 11.16
N GLY A 113 20.23 0.19 11.09
CA GLY A 113 21.38 0.00 11.97
C GLY A 113 22.55 0.91 11.61
N LYS A 114 22.77 1.09 10.28
CA LYS A 114 23.77 1.96 9.71
C LYS A 114 23.25 2.57 8.42
N LEU A 115 23.36 3.87 8.27
CA LEU A 115 22.82 4.57 7.11
C LEU A 115 23.71 4.36 5.87
N ASP A 116 23.18 3.64 4.88
CA ASP A 116 23.64 3.70 3.50
C ASP A 116 22.85 4.78 2.75
N VAL A 117 23.53 5.86 2.37
CA VAL A 117 22.89 7.05 1.77
C VAL A 117 22.28 6.74 0.41
N ASP A 118 22.90 5.85 -0.39
CA ASP A 118 22.41 5.52 -1.74
C ASP A 118 21.14 4.68 -1.67
N THR A 119 21.10 3.70 -0.78
CA THR A 119 19.91 2.88 -0.49
C THR A 119 18.76 3.74 0.05
N ALA A 120 19.02 4.59 1.04
CA ALA A 120 18.02 5.47 1.61
C ALA A 120 17.47 6.48 0.58
N GLU A 121 18.35 7.07 -0.27
CA GLU A 121 17.92 7.93 -1.37
C GLU A 121 17.01 7.18 -2.35
N ALA A 122 17.35 5.94 -2.73
CA ALA A 122 16.53 5.12 -3.63
C ALA A 122 15.14 4.87 -3.04
N VAL A 123 15.06 4.51 -1.76
CA VAL A 123 13.77 4.31 -1.05
C VAL A 123 12.96 5.60 -1.02
N ILE A 124 13.57 6.74 -0.65
CA ILE A 124 12.84 8.02 -0.53
C ILE A 124 12.41 8.54 -1.91
N LYS A 125 13.17 8.28 -2.98
CA LYS A 125 12.71 8.51 -4.35
C LYS A 125 11.46 7.71 -4.67
N GLY A 126 11.43 6.43 -4.31
CA GLY A 126 10.24 5.59 -4.43
C GLY A 126 9.05 6.14 -3.64
N ILE A 127 9.28 6.70 -2.43
CA ILE A 127 8.23 7.41 -1.67
C ILE A 127 7.73 8.63 -2.45
N GLY A 128 8.63 9.45 -3.02
CA GLY A 128 8.27 10.58 -3.86
C GLY A 128 7.42 10.18 -5.07
N ASP A 129 7.81 9.12 -5.77
CA ASP A 129 7.06 8.59 -6.91
C ASP A 129 5.67 8.11 -6.49
N GLY A 130 5.56 7.40 -5.36
CA GLY A 130 4.29 7.02 -4.77
C GLY A 130 3.41 8.22 -4.42
N CYS A 131 3.98 9.27 -3.83
CA CYS A 131 3.29 10.52 -3.53
C CYS A 131 2.77 11.23 -4.79
N LEU A 132 3.56 11.26 -5.86
CA LEU A 132 3.12 11.80 -7.17
C LEU A 132 1.96 11.00 -7.76
N LEU A 133 2.02 9.67 -7.69
CA LEU A 133 0.92 8.81 -8.11
C LEU A 133 -0.35 9.03 -7.29
N ALA A 134 -0.20 9.29 -5.99
CA ALA A 134 -1.30 9.54 -5.07
C ALA A 134 -1.78 11.00 -5.05
N ASN A 135 -1.13 11.91 -5.79
CA ASN A 135 -1.38 13.35 -5.67
C ASN A 135 -1.30 13.83 -4.21
N CYS A 136 -0.29 13.35 -3.48
CA CYS A 136 -0.06 13.57 -2.05
C CYS A 136 1.31 14.23 -1.87
N ALA A 137 1.46 15.18 -0.95
CA ALA A 137 2.72 15.87 -0.76
C ALA A 137 3.61 15.15 0.27
N LEU A 138 4.85 14.80 -0.08
CA LEU A 138 5.86 14.41 0.90
C LEU A 138 6.36 15.68 1.61
N ILE A 139 5.90 15.91 2.85
CA ILE A 139 6.14 17.18 3.55
C ILE A 139 7.15 17.09 4.69
N GLY A 140 7.59 15.88 5.03
CA GLY A 140 8.56 15.63 6.09
C GLY A 140 8.81 14.14 6.26
N GLY A 141 9.65 13.83 7.21
CA GLY A 141 10.01 12.48 7.59
C GLY A 141 11.13 12.49 8.61
N GLU A 142 11.58 11.32 9.01
CA GLU A 142 12.68 11.09 9.94
C GLU A 142 13.59 9.99 9.42
N THR A 143 14.89 10.16 9.58
CA THR A 143 15.88 9.12 9.31
C THR A 143 16.67 8.87 10.59
N ALA A 144 16.59 7.65 11.12
CA ALA A 144 17.22 7.28 12.37
C ALA A 144 18.25 6.17 12.18
N GLU A 145 19.50 6.43 12.55
CA GLU A 145 20.50 5.38 12.76
C GLU A 145 20.36 4.84 14.18
N MET A 146 20.11 3.54 14.30
CA MET A 146 19.92 2.85 15.58
C MET A 146 20.85 1.64 15.69
N PRO A 147 22.18 1.85 15.89
CA PRO A 147 23.15 0.78 15.99
C PRO A 147 22.77 -0.21 17.11
N GLY A 148 22.76 -1.50 16.78
CA GLY A 148 22.40 -2.56 17.73
C GLY A 148 20.89 -2.85 17.86
N MET A 149 20.02 -1.99 17.30
CA MET A 149 18.58 -2.27 17.15
C MET A 149 18.31 -3.01 15.84
N TYR A 150 18.93 -2.56 14.74
CA TYR A 150 18.93 -3.20 13.44
C TYR A 150 20.31 -3.76 13.14
N GLN A 151 20.38 -4.79 12.30
CA GLN A 151 21.67 -5.31 11.84
C GLN A 151 22.18 -4.43 10.69
N ASP A 152 23.38 -3.90 10.83
CA ASP A 152 24.11 -3.14 9.81
C ASP A 152 23.19 -2.31 8.88
N GLU A 153 23.04 -2.72 7.63
CA GLU A 153 22.29 -2.02 6.59
C GLU A 153 20.81 -2.45 6.51
N ASP A 154 20.34 -3.35 7.37
CA ASP A 154 18.91 -3.65 7.47
C ASP A 154 18.15 -2.36 7.86
N TYR A 155 17.00 -2.14 7.22
CA TYR A 155 16.16 -0.98 7.51
C TYR A 155 14.69 -1.37 7.66
N ASP A 156 13.95 -0.52 8.36
CA ASP A 156 12.50 -0.59 8.48
C ASP A 156 11.86 0.74 8.10
N LEU A 157 10.61 0.69 7.67
CA LEU A 157 9.87 1.84 7.16
C LEU A 157 8.50 1.93 7.82
N ALA A 158 8.15 3.13 8.26
CA ALA A 158 6.78 3.48 8.62
C ALA A 158 6.33 4.71 7.83
N GLY A 159 5.11 4.65 7.30
CA GLY A 159 4.47 5.75 6.59
C GLY A 159 3.30 6.29 7.39
N PHE A 160 3.08 7.60 7.28
CA PHE A 160 1.96 8.31 7.88
C PHE A 160 1.30 9.18 6.81
N CYS A 161 0.04 8.92 6.53
CA CYS A 161 -0.72 9.70 5.56
C CYS A 161 -1.88 10.41 6.24
N VAL A 162 -2.14 11.65 5.84
CA VAL A 162 -3.32 12.40 6.24
C VAL A 162 -4.06 12.84 4.98
N GLY A 163 -5.35 12.60 4.98
CA GLY A 163 -6.27 13.01 3.93
C GLY A 163 -7.46 13.80 4.49
N VAL A 164 -8.34 14.23 3.61
CA VAL A 164 -9.52 14.99 3.95
C VAL A 164 -10.75 14.43 3.24
N VAL A 165 -11.89 14.47 3.91
CA VAL A 165 -13.20 14.12 3.35
C VAL A 165 -14.25 15.07 3.93
N GLU A 166 -15.30 15.41 3.14
CA GLU A 166 -16.47 16.11 3.67
C GLU A 166 -17.26 15.17 4.58
N GLU A 167 -17.66 15.61 5.77
CA GLU A 167 -18.33 14.78 6.77
C GLU A 167 -19.56 14.06 6.21
N SER A 168 -20.36 14.76 5.38
CA SER A 168 -21.55 14.20 4.74
C SER A 168 -21.25 13.16 3.64
N GLU A 169 -20.00 13.08 3.19
CA GLU A 169 -19.55 12.20 2.09
C GLU A 169 -18.71 11.00 2.57
N VAL A 170 -18.54 10.82 3.89
CA VAL A 170 -17.77 9.71 4.44
C VAL A 170 -18.41 8.36 4.06
N ILE A 171 -17.64 7.50 3.44
CA ILE A 171 -18.04 6.14 3.08
C ILE A 171 -17.79 5.22 4.29
N THR A 172 -18.85 4.63 4.83
CA THR A 172 -18.80 3.85 6.08
C THR A 172 -19.29 2.42 5.95
N GLY A 173 -19.75 2.00 4.77
CA GLY A 173 -20.38 0.68 4.57
C GLY A 173 -21.84 0.57 5.05
N LYS A 174 -22.36 1.57 5.78
CA LYS A 174 -23.74 1.51 6.33
C LYS A 174 -24.85 1.46 5.28
N ASN A 175 -24.54 1.89 4.04
CA ASN A 175 -25.49 1.90 2.92
C ASN A 175 -25.46 0.60 2.11
N VAL A 176 -24.57 -0.35 2.44
CA VAL A 176 -24.49 -1.65 1.77
C VAL A 176 -25.77 -2.42 2.04
N GLN A 177 -26.34 -3.00 0.99
CA GLN A 177 -27.58 -3.77 1.04
C GLN A 177 -27.50 -5.04 0.19
N GLU A 178 -28.41 -5.97 0.45
CA GLU A 178 -28.52 -7.18 -0.37
C GLU A 178 -28.80 -6.82 -1.83
N GLY A 179 -28.12 -7.50 -2.75
CA GLY A 179 -28.18 -7.24 -4.19
C GLY A 179 -27.19 -6.20 -4.70
N ASP A 180 -26.41 -5.54 -3.81
CA ASP A 180 -25.29 -4.71 -4.24
C ASP A 180 -24.22 -5.55 -4.93
N VAL A 181 -23.45 -4.92 -5.81
CA VAL A 181 -22.44 -5.56 -6.64
C VAL A 181 -21.05 -5.21 -6.13
N LEU A 182 -20.19 -6.21 -6.06
CA LEU A 182 -18.78 -6.09 -5.75
C LEU A 182 -17.99 -5.94 -7.05
N ILE A 183 -17.30 -4.81 -7.21
CA ILE A 183 -16.41 -4.51 -8.33
C ILE A 183 -14.98 -4.60 -7.85
N ALA A 184 -14.20 -5.51 -8.43
CA ALA A 184 -12.78 -5.66 -8.16
C ALA A 184 -11.93 -4.79 -9.08
N LEU A 185 -10.80 -4.32 -8.55
CA LEU A 185 -9.69 -3.75 -9.31
C LEU A 185 -8.48 -4.64 -9.19
N ALA A 186 -7.81 -4.89 -10.32
CA ALA A 186 -6.64 -5.75 -10.38
C ALA A 186 -5.50 -5.21 -9.50
N SER A 187 -4.82 -6.11 -8.80
CA SER A 187 -3.53 -5.83 -8.17
C SER A 187 -2.40 -5.87 -9.20
N SER A 188 -1.25 -5.25 -8.87
CA SER A 188 -0.02 -5.38 -9.67
C SER A 188 0.69 -6.71 -9.47
N GLY A 189 0.37 -7.42 -8.39
CA GLY A 189 0.99 -8.64 -7.92
C GLY A 189 0.67 -8.87 -6.44
N VAL A 190 1.64 -9.36 -5.70
CA VAL A 190 1.49 -9.70 -4.26
C VAL A 190 1.25 -8.45 -3.39
N HIS A 191 1.59 -7.27 -3.90
CA HIS A 191 1.62 -6.01 -3.15
C HIS A 191 2.67 -6.04 -2.03
N SER A 192 2.28 -5.71 -0.78
CA SER A 192 3.18 -5.72 0.38
C SER A 192 2.75 -6.69 1.47
N ASN A 193 1.85 -7.64 1.16
CA ASN A 193 1.27 -8.54 2.15
C ASN A 193 1.61 -10.01 1.88
N GLY A 194 1.68 -10.81 2.93
CA GLY A 194 1.95 -12.25 2.82
C GLY A 194 3.42 -12.61 2.58
N TYR A 195 4.37 -11.68 2.64
CA TYR A 195 5.78 -11.93 2.30
C TYR A 195 6.50 -12.87 3.25
N SER A 196 6.06 -13.04 4.48
CA SER A 196 6.57 -14.09 5.36
C SER A 196 6.30 -15.47 4.76
N LEU A 197 5.10 -15.69 4.19
CA LEU A 197 4.76 -16.93 3.51
C LEU A 197 5.49 -17.05 2.15
N VAL A 198 5.59 -15.96 1.37
CA VAL A 198 6.39 -15.92 0.13
C VAL A 198 7.82 -16.40 0.37
N ARG A 199 8.49 -15.81 1.37
CA ARG A 199 9.87 -16.18 1.73
C ARG A 199 9.96 -17.63 2.20
N LYS A 200 8.96 -18.11 2.94
CA LYS A 200 8.92 -19.53 3.34
C LYS A 200 8.74 -20.48 2.15
N VAL A 201 7.92 -20.09 1.16
CA VAL A 201 7.76 -20.86 -0.09
C VAL A 201 9.08 -20.92 -0.87
N ILE A 202 9.78 -19.79 -1.00
CA ILE A 202 11.11 -19.74 -1.65
C ILE A 202 12.09 -20.69 -0.94
N GLU A 203 12.15 -20.63 0.40
CA GLU A 203 13.01 -21.47 1.23
C GLU A 203 12.72 -22.97 1.03
N VAL A 204 11.46 -23.39 1.21
CA VAL A 204 11.11 -24.82 1.16
C VAL A 204 11.17 -25.41 -0.26
N SER A 205 10.91 -24.58 -1.28
CA SER A 205 11.03 -24.99 -2.68
C SER A 205 12.45 -24.93 -3.22
N GLN A 206 13.39 -24.38 -2.45
CA GLN A 206 14.79 -24.15 -2.85
C GLN A 206 14.88 -23.42 -4.20
N THR A 207 13.94 -22.49 -4.47
CA THR A 207 13.89 -21.77 -5.73
C THR A 207 14.89 -20.63 -5.73
N ASP A 208 15.75 -20.58 -6.75
CA ASP A 208 16.57 -19.40 -7.02
C ASP A 208 15.70 -18.32 -7.69
N VAL A 209 15.37 -17.26 -6.93
CA VAL A 209 14.50 -16.18 -7.39
C VAL A 209 15.08 -15.35 -8.53
N HIS A 210 16.43 -15.32 -8.68
CA HIS A 210 17.11 -14.57 -9.74
C HIS A 210 16.91 -15.19 -11.12
N THR A 211 16.84 -16.54 -11.17
CA THR A 211 16.79 -17.27 -12.43
C THR A 211 15.44 -17.91 -12.73
N ALA A 212 14.58 -18.05 -11.70
CA ALA A 212 13.28 -18.69 -11.85
C ALA A 212 12.32 -17.83 -12.70
N THR A 213 11.53 -18.50 -13.54
CA THR A 213 10.51 -17.91 -14.40
C THR A 213 9.13 -18.47 -14.08
N LEU A 214 8.13 -17.60 -14.13
CA LEU A 214 6.72 -17.96 -13.99
C LEU A 214 6.15 -18.55 -15.28
N SER A 215 4.97 -19.14 -15.23
CA SER A 215 4.29 -19.75 -16.37
C SER A 215 4.01 -18.79 -17.54
N ASN A 216 3.94 -17.50 -17.27
CA ASN A 216 3.79 -16.43 -18.28
C ASN A 216 5.12 -15.90 -18.84
N GLY A 217 6.26 -16.50 -18.44
CA GLY A 217 7.61 -16.09 -18.87
C GLY A 217 8.23 -14.95 -18.06
N GLU A 218 7.52 -14.39 -17.09
CA GLU A 218 8.02 -13.32 -16.21
C GLU A 218 9.05 -13.87 -15.22
N ASN A 219 10.12 -13.12 -14.94
CA ASN A 219 11.09 -13.46 -13.90
C ASN A 219 10.41 -13.39 -12.52
N LEU A 220 10.71 -14.36 -11.65
CA LEU A 220 10.08 -14.45 -10.33
C LEU A 220 10.43 -13.27 -9.43
N ALA A 221 11.70 -12.83 -9.41
CA ALA A 221 12.08 -11.66 -8.62
C ALA A 221 11.36 -10.40 -9.09
N ASP A 222 11.20 -10.20 -10.41
CA ASP A 222 10.46 -9.07 -10.96
C ASP A 222 8.98 -9.11 -10.53
N ALA A 223 8.34 -10.27 -10.61
CA ALA A 223 6.94 -10.44 -10.20
C ALA A 223 6.74 -10.19 -8.70
N LEU A 224 7.67 -10.65 -7.85
CA LEU A 224 7.62 -10.47 -6.40
C LEU A 224 7.97 -9.02 -5.98
N MET A 225 8.80 -8.31 -6.73
CA MET A 225 9.21 -6.95 -6.40
C MET A 225 8.33 -5.87 -7.06
N LYS A 226 7.27 -6.24 -7.80
CA LYS A 226 6.29 -5.25 -8.29
C LYS A 226 5.77 -4.39 -7.15
N PRO A 227 5.77 -3.05 -7.32
CA PRO A 227 5.25 -2.17 -6.28
C PRO A 227 3.74 -2.35 -6.12
N THR A 228 3.26 -2.12 -4.92
CA THR A 228 1.84 -2.05 -4.60
C THR A 228 1.16 -0.97 -5.44
N LYS A 229 0.04 -1.31 -6.05
CA LYS A 229 -0.70 -0.38 -6.91
C LYS A 229 -1.39 0.70 -6.08
N ILE A 230 -1.31 1.94 -6.55
CA ILE A 230 -1.98 3.11 -5.97
C ILE A 230 -3.23 3.42 -6.77
N TYR A 231 -4.41 3.36 -6.13
CA TYR A 231 -5.72 3.51 -6.76
C TYR A 231 -6.28 4.93 -6.67
N VAL A 232 -5.57 5.86 -6.04
CA VAL A 232 -6.06 7.20 -5.66
C VAL A 232 -6.68 7.96 -6.82
N LYS A 233 -5.97 8.06 -7.96
CA LYS A 233 -6.44 8.87 -9.10
C LYS A 233 -7.74 8.31 -9.70
N ALA A 234 -7.81 6.98 -9.88
CA ALA A 234 -8.99 6.32 -10.45
C ALA A 234 -10.20 6.41 -9.51
N ILE A 235 -10.00 6.17 -8.21
CA ILE A 235 -11.05 6.24 -7.20
C ILE A 235 -11.55 7.67 -7.03
N ASN A 236 -10.66 8.67 -6.89
CA ASN A 236 -11.08 10.08 -6.79
C ASN A 236 -11.84 10.54 -8.05
N ALA A 237 -11.46 10.06 -9.24
CA ALA A 237 -12.19 10.33 -10.46
C ALA A 237 -13.58 9.68 -10.45
N LEU A 238 -13.69 8.43 -9.99
CA LEU A 238 -14.96 7.72 -9.84
C LEU A 238 -15.88 8.43 -8.85
N GLN A 239 -15.38 8.86 -7.70
CA GLN A 239 -16.12 9.60 -6.69
C GLN A 239 -16.70 10.89 -7.25
N LYS A 240 -15.93 11.64 -8.05
CA LYS A 240 -16.41 12.87 -8.74
C LYS A 240 -17.48 12.56 -9.78
N SER A 241 -17.39 11.42 -10.48
CA SER A 241 -18.35 11.03 -11.51
C SER A 241 -19.66 10.49 -10.94
N LEU A 242 -19.54 9.62 -9.93
CA LEU A 242 -20.67 8.87 -9.38
C LEU A 242 -21.29 9.52 -8.14
N GLY A 243 -20.49 10.30 -7.39
CA GLY A 243 -20.82 10.80 -6.06
C GLY A 243 -20.62 9.73 -4.97
N ASN A 244 -20.06 10.14 -3.81
CA ASN A 244 -19.75 9.21 -2.72
C ASN A 244 -21.00 8.48 -2.18
N THR A 245 -22.16 9.08 -2.23
CA THR A 245 -23.41 8.47 -1.78
C THR A 245 -23.84 7.24 -2.59
N ASN A 246 -23.33 7.10 -3.82
CA ASN A 246 -23.58 5.96 -4.69
C ASN A 246 -22.48 4.85 -4.60
N ILE A 247 -21.42 5.12 -3.84
CA ILE A 247 -20.42 4.14 -3.44
C ILE A 247 -20.74 3.70 -2.03
N HIS A 248 -21.23 2.49 -1.88
CA HIS A 248 -21.76 2.02 -0.59
C HIS A 248 -20.63 1.60 0.37
N ALA A 249 -19.56 0.99 -0.14
CA ALA A 249 -18.36 0.64 0.60
C ALA A 249 -17.15 0.51 -0.33
N MET A 250 -15.97 0.58 0.24
CA MET A 250 -14.70 0.24 -0.42
C MET A 250 -13.82 -0.58 0.52
N ALA A 251 -12.97 -1.43 -0.04
CA ALA A 251 -12.01 -2.22 0.74
C ALA A 251 -10.66 -2.29 0.00
N HIS A 252 -9.58 -1.95 0.68
CA HIS A 252 -8.22 -2.25 0.27
C HIS A 252 -7.89 -3.69 0.68
N ILE A 253 -7.45 -4.52 -0.27
CA ILE A 253 -7.20 -5.94 0.00
C ILE A 253 -5.73 -6.12 0.37
N THR A 254 -5.49 -6.20 1.67
CA THR A 254 -4.19 -6.31 2.34
C THR A 254 -4.00 -7.68 2.99
N GLY A 255 -3.22 -7.78 4.08
CA GLY A 255 -3.13 -8.99 4.90
C GLY A 255 -4.50 -9.42 5.40
N GLY A 256 -4.78 -10.71 5.33
CA GLY A 256 -6.12 -11.26 5.52
C GLY A 256 -6.90 -11.50 4.21
N GLY A 257 -6.38 -11.02 3.07
CA GLY A 257 -6.97 -11.23 1.73
C GLY A 257 -8.42 -10.76 1.64
N LEU A 258 -9.18 -11.32 0.70
CA LEU A 258 -10.61 -11.04 0.57
C LEU A 258 -11.40 -11.46 1.82
N THR A 259 -10.97 -12.54 2.48
CA THR A 259 -11.67 -13.17 3.60
C THR A 259 -11.81 -12.25 4.81
N GLU A 260 -10.75 -11.48 5.14
CA GLU A 260 -10.72 -10.68 6.37
C GLU A 260 -10.90 -9.17 6.11
N ASN A 261 -10.65 -8.68 4.88
CA ASN A 261 -10.80 -7.25 4.59
C ASN A 261 -12.23 -6.85 4.20
N LEU A 262 -12.95 -7.67 3.44
CA LEU A 262 -14.34 -7.35 3.07
C LEU A 262 -15.28 -7.23 4.29
N PRO A 263 -15.21 -8.10 5.30
CA PRO A 263 -16.09 -7.98 6.47
C PRO A 263 -15.94 -6.67 7.26
N ARG A 264 -14.79 -6.00 7.16
CA ARG A 264 -14.52 -4.74 7.87
C ARG A 264 -15.40 -3.58 7.41
N VAL A 265 -15.92 -3.68 6.17
CA VAL A 265 -16.71 -2.64 5.52
C VAL A 265 -18.16 -3.05 5.26
N LEU A 266 -18.56 -4.24 5.71
CA LEU A 266 -19.91 -4.77 5.51
C LEU A 266 -20.71 -4.77 6.82
N PRO A 267 -22.03 -4.48 6.76
CA PRO A 267 -22.94 -4.72 7.88
C PRO A 267 -22.94 -6.18 8.33
N GLN A 268 -23.06 -6.43 9.63
CA GLN A 268 -22.95 -7.78 10.21
C GLN A 268 -23.96 -8.80 9.67
N HIS A 269 -25.10 -8.36 9.17
CA HIS A 269 -26.17 -9.22 8.64
C HIS A 269 -26.01 -9.53 7.15
N LEU A 270 -24.93 -9.04 6.51
CA LEU A 270 -24.63 -9.23 5.10
C LEU A 270 -23.33 -10.01 4.90
N SER A 271 -23.21 -10.63 3.74
CA SER A 271 -22.03 -11.36 3.29
C SER A 271 -21.66 -10.97 1.88
N ALA A 272 -20.36 -10.96 1.59
CA ALA A 272 -19.84 -10.92 0.23
C ALA A 272 -19.85 -12.33 -0.38
N GLN A 273 -20.56 -12.53 -1.46
CA GLN A 273 -20.52 -13.76 -2.26
C GLN A 273 -19.59 -13.52 -3.45
N ILE A 274 -18.45 -14.20 -3.47
CA ILE A 274 -17.38 -14.02 -4.43
C ILE A 274 -17.36 -15.19 -5.41
N ASP A 275 -17.35 -14.88 -6.71
CA ASP A 275 -17.17 -15.84 -7.79
C ASP A 275 -15.69 -15.95 -8.14
N LEU A 276 -15.03 -17.04 -7.72
CA LEU A 276 -13.62 -17.31 -7.99
C LEU A 276 -13.33 -17.57 -9.48
N SER A 277 -14.34 -17.88 -10.28
CA SER A 277 -14.20 -18.07 -11.73
C SER A 277 -14.23 -16.75 -12.52
N SER A 278 -14.58 -15.63 -11.89
CA SER A 278 -14.72 -14.31 -12.53
C SER A 278 -13.40 -13.69 -12.99
N TRP A 279 -12.26 -14.22 -12.53
CA TRP A 279 -10.94 -13.77 -12.99
C TRP A 279 -9.91 -14.90 -13.02
N GLN A 280 -8.85 -14.70 -13.78
CA GLN A 280 -7.71 -15.59 -13.77
C GLN A 280 -6.68 -15.10 -12.75
N MET A 281 -6.34 -15.95 -11.79
CA MET A 281 -5.31 -15.65 -10.79
C MET A 281 -3.96 -15.40 -11.49
N PRO A 282 -3.26 -14.28 -11.20
CA PRO A 282 -1.94 -14.00 -11.77
C PRO A 282 -0.92 -15.11 -11.50
N ALA A 283 0.02 -15.30 -12.44
CA ALA A 283 0.99 -16.41 -12.43
C ALA A 283 1.80 -16.52 -11.14
N VAL A 284 2.11 -15.40 -10.48
CA VAL A 284 2.85 -15.40 -9.21
C VAL A 284 2.09 -16.11 -8.09
N PHE A 285 0.77 -15.95 -8.02
CA PHE A 285 -0.04 -16.64 -7.01
C PHE A 285 -0.20 -18.12 -7.32
N ALA A 286 -0.36 -18.49 -8.60
CA ALA A 286 -0.38 -19.89 -9.03
C ALA A 286 0.95 -20.58 -8.68
N TRP A 287 2.07 -19.88 -8.87
CA TRP A 287 3.39 -20.35 -8.47
C TRP A 287 3.50 -20.56 -6.95
N LEU A 288 3.07 -19.56 -6.16
CA LEU A 288 3.07 -19.65 -4.69
C LEU A 288 2.23 -20.83 -4.19
N GLN A 289 1.02 -20.98 -4.75
CA GLN A 289 0.11 -22.06 -4.40
C GLN A 289 0.71 -23.43 -4.69
N GLN A 290 1.26 -23.60 -5.87
CA GLN A 290 1.86 -24.88 -6.31
C GLN A 290 3.12 -25.21 -5.53
N LYS A 291 4.06 -24.26 -5.40
CA LYS A 291 5.37 -24.50 -4.76
C LYS A 291 5.25 -24.61 -3.24
N GLY A 292 4.32 -23.87 -2.65
CA GLY A 292 4.03 -23.94 -1.22
C GLY A 292 3.01 -25.00 -0.83
N ASN A 293 2.39 -25.70 -1.80
CA ASN A 293 1.24 -26.59 -1.57
C ASN A 293 0.20 -25.93 -0.67
N ILE A 294 -0.15 -24.67 -0.99
CA ILE A 294 -1.03 -23.84 -0.17
C ILE A 294 -2.49 -24.14 -0.54
N ALA A 295 -3.32 -24.43 0.46
CA ALA A 295 -4.75 -24.65 0.25
C ALA A 295 -5.43 -23.39 -0.31
N GLN A 296 -6.44 -23.55 -1.17
CA GLN A 296 -7.17 -22.43 -1.77
C GLN A 296 -7.74 -21.46 -0.70
N SER A 297 -8.25 -22.00 0.40
CA SER A 297 -8.76 -21.17 1.52
C SER A 297 -7.68 -20.31 2.16
N GLU A 298 -6.45 -20.83 2.26
CA GLU A 298 -5.31 -20.09 2.78
C GLU A 298 -4.80 -19.04 1.77
N MET A 299 -4.85 -19.33 0.47
CA MET A 299 -4.51 -18.38 -0.59
C MET A 299 -5.37 -17.11 -0.48
N VAL A 300 -6.71 -17.25 -0.45
CA VAL A 300 -7.64 -16.11 -0.38
C VAL A 300 -7.70 -15.42 1.00
N ARG A 301 -7.10 -16.05 2.01
CA ARG A 301 -6.95 -15.48 3.35
C ARG A 301 -5.62 -14.76 3.54
N THR A 302 -4.55 -15.20 2.90
CA THR A 302 -3.22 -14.60 3.06
C THR A 302 -2.95 -13.53 2.01
N PHE A 303 -3.36 -13.78 0.75
CA PHE A 303 -3.02 -12.96 -0.40
C PHE A 303 -4.24 -12.28 -1.01
N ASN A 304 -3.96 -11.22 -1.78
CA ASN A 304 -4.98 -10.54 -2.59
C ASN A 304 -5.42 -11.36 -3.82
N CYS A 305 -4.68 -12.40 -4.21
CA CYS A 305 -4.96 -13.30 -5.33
C CYS A 305 -5.25 -12.61 -6.68
N GLY A 306 -4.75 -11.38 -6.87
CA GLY A 306 -4.98 -10.59 -8.08
C GLY A 306 -6.02 -9.48 -7.90
N VAL A 307 -6.68 -9.38 -6.75
CA VAL A 307 -7.68 -8.36 -6.41
C VAL A 307 -7.09 -7.39 -5.38
N GLY A 308 -6.68 -6.20 -5.81
CA GLY A 308 -6.04 -5.25 -4.89
C GLY A 308 -7.03 -4.30 -4.19
N TYR A 309 -8.18 -4.05 -4.79
CA TYR A 309 -9.20 -3.15 -4.24
C TYR A 309 -10.60 -3.63 -4.63
N VAL A 310 -11.59 -3.40 -3.77
CA VAL A 310 -12.99 -3.75 -4.04
C VAL A 310 -13.89 -2.56 -3.75
N ILE A 311 -14.83 -2.30 -4.64
CA ILE A 311 -15.84 -1.25 -4.52
C ILE A 311 -17.22 -1.89 -4.47
N VAL A 312 -18.07 -1.47 -3.56
CA VAL A 312 -19.47 -1.92 -3.47
C VAL A 312 -20.39 -0.82 -3.96
N VAL A 313 -21.18 -1.12 -4.97
CA VAL A 313 -22.16 -0.21 -5.56
C VAL A 313 -23.49 -0.91 -5.78
N SER A 314 -24.58 -0.13 -5.91
CA SER A 314 -25.87 -0.73 -6.30
C SER A 314 -25.82 -1.33 -7.71
N GLN A 315 -26.65 -2.34 -7.98
CA GLN A 315 -26.75 -3.01 -9.29
C GLN A 315 -26.88 -2.02 -10.46
N LYS A 316 -27.62 -0.92 -10.30
CA LYS A 316 -27.80 0.11 -11.34
C LYS A 316 -26.52 0.83 -11.74
N HIS A 317 -25.52 0.89 -10.84
CA HIS A 317 -24.25 1.58 -11.06
C HIS A 317 -23.10 0.64 -11.43
N ALA A 318 -23.29 -0.68 -11.37
CA ALA A 318 -22.23 -1.66 -11.53
C ALA A 318 -21.53 -1.54 -12.90
N GLN A 319 -22.28 -1.55 -13.99
CA GLN A 319 -21.68 -1.46 -15.35
C GLN A 319 -20.99 -0.12 -15.56
N HIS A 320 -21.62 0.99 -15.15
CA HIS A 320 -20.98 2.32 -15.23
C HIS A 320 -19.67 2.37 -14.48
N THR A 321 -19.61 1.78 -13.28
CA THR A 321 -18.37 1.74 -12.45
C THR A 321 -17.26 0.98 -13.15
N VAL A 322 -17.56 -0.21 -13.71
CA VAL A 322 -16.57 -1.00 -14.47
C VAL A 322 -16.07 -0.25 -15.69
N ASP A 323 -16.98 0.31 -16.49
CA ASP A 323 -16.64 1.02 -17.74
C ASP A 323 -15.81 2.28 -17.43
N PHE A 324 -16.22 3.06 -16.43
CA PHE A 324 -15.51 4.26 -16.01
C PHE A 324 -14.08 3.96 -15.53
N LEU A 325 -13.93 2.97 -14.66
CA LEU A 325 -12.61 2.57 -14.16
C LEU A 325 -11.71 2.05 -15.29
N SER A 326 -12.26 1.26 -16.20
CA SER A 326 -11.53 0.74 -17.36
C SER A 326 -11.06 1.87 -18.29
N GLN A 327 -11.89 2.90 -18.53
CA GLN A 327 -11.51 4.09 -19.29
C GLN A 327 -10.45 4.95 -18.59
N ASN A 328 -10.33 4.82 -17.27
CA ASN A 328 -9.31 5.51 -16.46
C ASN A 328 -8.07 4.64 -16.16
N GLY A 329 -7.87 3.57 -16.96
CA GLY A 329 -6.64 2.76 -16.94
C GLY A 329 -6.61 1.64 -15.88
N GLU A 330 -7.75 1.37 -15.23
CA GLU A 330 -7.89 0.25 -14.32
C GLU A 330 -8.36 -1.01 -15.03
N THR A 331 -7.91 -2.19 -14.58
CA THR A 331 -8.58 -3.45 -14.90
C THR A 331 -9.62 -3.69 -13.82
N ALA A 332 -10.89 -3.52 -14.17
CA ALA A 332 -12.01 -3.65 -13.26
C ALA A 332 -13.05 -4.66 -13.78
N TRP A 333 -13.63 -5.44 -12.88
CA TRP A 333 -14.68 -6.41 -13.22
C TRP A 333 -15.61 -6.66 -12.03
N GLN A 334 -16.79 -7.19 -12.30
CA GLN A 334 -17.69 -7.66 -11.26
C GLN A 334 -17.17 -8.99 -10.70
N ILE A 335 -16.89 -9.02 -9.37
CA ILE A 335 -16.35 -10.20 -8.69
C ILE A 335 -17.42 -10.97 -7.90
N GLY A 336 -18.59 -10.38 -7.68
CA GLY A 336 -19.64 -10.99 -6.87
C GLY A 336 -20.72 -10.03 -6.47
N HIS A 337 -21.51 -10.46 -5.48
CA HIS A 337 -22.68 -9.74 -4.97
C HIS A 337 -22.75 -9.76 -3.43
N ILE A 338 -23.48 -8.80 -2.87
CA ILE A 338 -23.86 -8.81 -1.47
C ILE A 338 -25.14 -9.64 -1.29
N VAL A 339 -25.11 -10.55 -0.33
CA VAL A 339 -26.22 -11.43 0.01
C VAL A 339 -26.53 -11.39 1.50
N ALA A 340 -27.72 -11.85 1.91
CA ALA A 340 -28.05 -12.03 3.32
C ALA A 340 -27.08 -13.03 3.97
N ARG A 341 -26.50 -12.67 5.12
CA ARG A 341 -25.54 -13.51 5.85
C ARG A 341 -26.22 -14.71 6.49
N LYS A 342 -25.76 -15.92 6.14
CA LYS A 342 -26.22 -17.17 6.79
C LYS A 342 -25.22 -17.66 7.83
N HIS A 343 -23.92 -17.66 7.49
CA HIS A 343 -22.83 -18.14 8.34
C HIS A 343 -21.63 -17.22 8.24
N ASP A 344 -20.87 -17.31 7.14
CA ASP A 344 -19.61 -16.61 6.94
C ASP A 344 -19.85 -15.23 6.35
N ALA A 345 -18.94 -14.28 6.66
CA ALA A 345 -19.00 -12.93 6.11
C ALA A 345 -18.56 -12.87 4.65
N VAL A 346 -17.75 -13.84 4.20
CA VAL A 346 -17.35 -14.01 2.80
C VAL A 346 -17.61 -15.46 2.41
N VAL A 347 -18.32 -15.64 1.31
CA VAL A 347 -18.67 -16.94 0.74
C VAL A 347 -18.07 -17.04 -0.65
N TYR A 348 -17.29 -18.08 -0.91
CA TYR A 348 -16.68 -18.32 -2.21
C TYR A 348 -17.48 -19.31 -3.02
N GLN A 349 -17.70 -18.98 -4.30
CA GLN A 349 -18.26 -19.87 -5.31
C GLN A 349 -17.17 -20.20 -6.34
N ALA A 350 -17.17 -21.44 -6.83
CA ALA A 350 -16.25 -21.94 -7.86
C ALA A 350 -16.89 -21.87 -9.24
#